data_0aa3ae5193fc031862d85f275084928b
#
_entry.id   0aa3ae5193fc031862d85f275084928b
#
_cell.length_a   1.000
_cell.length_b   1.000
_cell.length_c   1.000
_cell.angle_alpha   90.00
_cell.angle_beta   90.00
_cell.angle_gamma   90.00
#
_symmetry.space_group_name_H-M   'P 1'
#
loop_
_entity.id
_entity.type
_entity.pdbx_description
1 polymer ?
#
loop_
_entity_poly.entity_id
_entity_poly.type
_entity_poly.pdbx_seq_one_letter_code
_entity_poly.pdbx_strand_id
1 'polypeptide(L)'
;MKRLIALVGLACVLGSETWAQPQFPPPLVGFSFSPKGSELASRDPGSDLRRLLSATQPDLVRLPIYWDAVQPSPDELDFSSIDELLEIVAQHNLTAADPTRVVLAIGARNFLYPELHQPQWAGPREQPDIGDAQSAPEYRTYFVSSITRYRDSPLLYAWQVENEPFDYVGNDFTGQNDIAASQLAWEIDQVHELDPAHKAVVTTYDGWNVAVDMLQLYAAPVLWRLGGPSGHPEEALQAGDALGLDLYIDGPHVPHGITSVGLRSAWKQQAVDFWANRAHGMSKEIWLAEMQAEPWNGDTSFTPRDLLDSAADYRQEPVDVVLMWGAETWLEDPAWLAGVTRAMDLLKSR
;
A
#
# COMPACT_ATOMS: atom_id res chain seq x y z
N MET A 1 21.39 -1.66 -65.72
CA MET A 1 21.33 -0.80 -64.52
C MET A 1 21.11 -1.69 -63.28
N LYS A 2 22.21 -2.07 -62.62
CA LYS A 2 22.20 -2.87 -61.41
C LYS A 2 22.66 -1.94 -60.29
N ARG A 3 21.75 -1.65 -59.32
CA ARG A 3 22.11 -0.85 -58.14
C ARG A 3 22.71 -1.78 -57.07
N LEU A 4 23.95 -1.49 -56.73
CA LEU A 4 24.72 -2.11 -55.67
C LEU A 4 24.19 -1.51 -54.34
N ILE A 5 23.66 -2.33 -53.46
CA ILE A 5 23.35 -1.95 -52.08
C ILE A 5 24.56 -2.34 -51.25
N ALA A 6 25.29 -1.34 -50.76
CA ALA A 6 26.36 -1.54 -49.78
C ALA A 6 25.78 -1.67 -48.39
N LEU A 7 25.88 -2.85 -47.77
CA LEU A 7 25.67 -3.06 -46.37
C LEU A 7 26.89 -2.52 -45.61
N VAL A 8 26.68 -1.44 -44.85
CA VAL A 8 27.63 -0.98 -43.83
C VAL A 8 27.38 -1.78 -42.58
N GLY A 9 28.22 -2.76 -42.31
CA GLY A 9 28.22 -3.47 -41.04
C GLY A 9 28.81 -2.58 -39.93
N LEU A 10 27.98 -2.07 -39.05
CA LEU A 10 28.40 -1.41 -37.82
C LEU A 10 28.72 -2.50 -36.80
N ALA A 11 29.98 -2.82 -36.61
CA ALA A 11 30.45 -3.68 -35.53
C ALA A 11 30.34 -2.88 -34.21
N CYS A 12 29.29 -3.07 -33.47
CA CYS A 12 29.22 -2.65 -32.05
C CYS A 12 30.21 -3.51 -31.27
N VAL A 13 31.34 -2.95 -30.92
CA VAL A 13 32.18 -3.48 -29.83
C VAL A 13 31.44 -3.25 -28.57
N LEU A 14 30.71 -4.28 -28.10
CA LEU A 14 30.15 -4.32 -26.77
C LEU A 14 31.31 -4.49 -25.78
N GLY A 15 31.87 -3.37 -25.36
CA GLY A 15 32.64 -3.33 -24.12
C GLY A 15 31.68 -3.73 -22.99
N SER A 16 31.95 -4.85 -22.36
CA SER A 16 31.30 -5.24 -21.12
C SER A 16 31.82 -4.35 -19.99
N GLU A 17 31.44 -3.07 -19.99
CA GLU A 17 31.48 -2.30 -18.78
C GLU A 17 30.37 -2.90 -17.88
N THR A 18 30.78 -3.66 -16.88
CA THR A 18 29.93 -4.00 -15.77
C THR A 18 29.66 -2.70 -15.02
N TRP A 19 28.62 -1.99 -15.43
CA TRP A 19 28.06 -0.91 -14.63
C TRP A 19 27.68 -1.56 -13.30
N ALA A 20 28.37 -1.20 -12.23
CA ALA A 20 27.92 -1.55 -10.90
C ALA A 20 26.47 -1.03 -10.79
N GLN A 21 25.51 -1.93 -10.65
CA GLN A 21 24.13 -1.56 -10.38
C GLN A 21 24.16 -0.62 -9.18
N PRO A 22 23.47 0.53 -9.22
CA PRO A 22 23.38 1.37 -8.04
C PRO A 22 22.86 0.51 -6.89
N GLN A 23 23.69 0.36 -5.85
CA GLN A 23 23.26 -0.36 -4.66
C GLN A 23 22.35 0.58 -3.87
N PHE A 24 21.04 0.41 -4.03
CA PHE A 24 20.07 1.05 -3.16
C PHE A 24 20.14 0.38 -1.77
N PRO A 25 19.87 1.08 -0.68
CA PRO A 25 19.75 0.44 0.62
C PRO A 25 18.60 -0.59 0.60
N PRO A 26 18.67 -1.64 1.42
CA PRO A 26 17.53 -2.55 1.55
C PRO A 26 16.29 -1.78 2.01
N PRO A 27 15.09 -2.14 1.52
CA PRO A 27 13.85 -1.51 1.97
C PRO A 27 13.58 -1.82 3.44
N LEU A 28 12.82 -0.97 4.10
CA LEU A 28 12.15 -1.36 5.33
C LEU A 28 11.01 -2.32 4.99
N VAL A 29 10.93 -3.44 5.69
CA VAL A 29 9.99 -4.51 5.37
C VAL A 29 9.02 -4.74 6.53
N GLY A 30 7.73 -4.79 6.22
CA GLY A 30 6.70 -4.99 7.22
C GLY A 30 5.42 -5.59 6.65
N PHE A 31 4.33 -5.39 7.36
CA PHE A 31 3.01 -5.88 6.96
C PHE A 31 1.89 -4.96 7.42
N SER A 32 0.74 -5.12 6.79
CA SER A 32 -0.52 -4.49 7.20
C SER A 32 -1.27 -5.41 8.15
N PHE A 33 -1.81 -4.86 9.24
CA PHE A 33 -2.63 -5.60 10.19
C PHE A 33 -3.93 -4.87 10.49
N SER A 34 -5.05 -5.57 10.28
CA SER A 34 -6.38 -5.07 10.61
C SER A 34 -6.95 -5.78 11.85
N PRO A 35 -7.27 -5.06 12.94
CA PRO A 35 -7.99 -5.68 14.06
C PRO A 35 -9.36 -6.20 13.64
N LYS A 36 -10.08 -5.50 12.76
CA LYS A 36 -11.35 -5.97 12.21
C LYS A 36 -11.22 -7.26 11.42
N GLY A 37 -10.10 -7.47 10.70
CA GLY A 37 -9.81 -8.73 10.01
C GLY A 37 -9.70 -9.90 10.96
N SER A 38 -9.00 -9.74 12.09
CA SER A 38 -8.95 -10.75 13.15
C SER A 38 -10.34 -11.03 13.76
N GLU A 39 -11.11 -9.98 14.03
CA GLU A 39 -12.48 -10.10 14.58
C GLU A 39 -13.42 -10.84 13.61
N LEU A 40 -13.38 -10.54 12.32
CA LEU A 40 -14.14 -11.24 11.28
C LEU A 40 -13.79 -12.73 11.23
N ALA A 41 -12.54 -13.07 11.49
CA ALA A 41 -12.07 -14.45 11.62
C ALA A 41 -12.34 -15.06 13.03
N SER A 42 -13.06 -14.34 13.89
CA SER A 42 -13.36 -14.75 15.28
C SER A 42 -12.10 -15.01 16.12
N ARG A 43 -11.05 -14.21 15.91
CA ARG A 43 -9.79 -14.24 16.66
C ARG A 43 -9.63 -12.97 17.50
N ASP A 44 -8.73 -13.03 18.47
CA ASP A 44 -8.35 -11.87 19.30
C ASP A 44 -7.26 -11.04 18.60
N PRO A 45 -7.53 -9.77 18.23
CA PRO A 45 -6.59 -8.95 17.49
C PRO A 45 -5.24 -8.76 18.21
N GLY A 46 -5.27 -8.60 19.52
CA GLY A 46 -4.05 -8.42 20.31
C GLY A 46 -3.15 -9.66 20.28
N SER A 47 -3.74 -10.85 20.41
CA SER A 47 -3.02 -12.13 20.31
C SER A 47 -2.45 -12.36 18.90
N ASP A 48 -3.23 -12.02 17.87
CA ASP A 48 -2.84 -12.15 16.47
C ASP A 48 -1.65 -11.23 16.17
N LEU A 49 -1.70 -9.97 16.56
CA LEU A 49 -0.60 -9.03 16.36
C LEU A 49 0.67 -9.47 17.08
N ARG A 50 0.59 -9.91 18.36
CA ARG A 50 1.74 -10.43 19.10
C ARG A 50 2.38 -11.62 18.37
N ARG A 51 1.57 -12.53 17.86
CA ARG A 51 2.02 -13.71 17.13
C ARG A 51 2.74 -13.34 15.83
N LEU A 52 2.18 -12.41 15.06
CA LEU A 52 2.77 -11.93 13.81
C LEU A 52 4.10 -11.21 14.06
N LEU A 53 4.14 -10.25 15.00
CA LEU A 53 5.38 -9.54 15.35
C LEU A 53 6.48 -10.50 15.79
N SER A 54 6.15 -11.49 16.65
CA SER A 54 7.10 -12.49 17.11
C SER A 54 7.62 -13.38 15.98
N ALA A 55 6.76 -13.76 15.02
CA ALA A 55 7.12 -14.69 13.95
C ALA A 55 7.92 -14.02 12.83
N THR A 56 7.62 -12.75 12.50
CA THR A 56 8.16 -12.08 11.32
C THR A 56 9.23 -11.04 11.62
N GLN A 57 9.33 -10.54 12.86
CA GLN A 57 10.29 -9.50 13.27
C GLN A 57 10.36 -8.35 12.23
N PRO A 58 9.24 -7.63 11.98
CA PRO A 58 9.15 -6.65 10.91
C PRO A 58 9.85 -5.34 11.32
N ASP A 59 10.29 -4.54 10.33
CA ASP A 59 10.76 -3.18 10.57
C ASP A 59 9.57 -2.22 10.77
N LEU A 60 8.45 -2.52 10.09
CA LEU A 60 7.23 -1.72 10.10
C LEU A 60 5.99 -2.59 10.28
N VAL A 61 4.99 -2.05 10.98
CA VAL A 61 3.62 -2.55 10.92
C VAL A 61 2.69 -1.39 10.56
N ARG A 62 1.80 -1.59 9.57
CA ARG A 62 0.75 -0.62 9.21
C ARG A 62 -0.49 -0.95 10.01
N LEU A 63 -0.97 0.01 10.79
CA LEU A 63 -2.15 -0.10 11.65
C LEU A 63 -3.21 0.94 11.26
N PRO A 64 -4.49 0.59 11.23
CA PRO A 64 -5.56 1.51 10.86
C PRO A 64 -6.07 2.30 12.06
N ILE A 65 -6.36 3.59 11.83
CA ILE A 65 -7.19 4.41 12.71
C ILE A 65 -8.56 4.51 12.05
N TYR A 66 -9.42 3.52 12.26
CA TYR A 66 -10.75 3.51 11.66
C TYR A 66 -11.66 4.58 12.26
N TRP A 67 -12.24 5.44 11.40
CA TRP A 67 -13.12 6.51 11.85
C TRP A 67 -14.32 6.01 12.66
N ASP A 68 -14.97 4.94 12.21
CA ASP A 68 -16.13 4.34 12.91
C ASP A 68 -15.77 3.72 14.26
N ALA A 69 -14.54 3.28 14.47
CA ALA A 69 -14.06 2.76 15.73
C ALA A 69 -13.65 3.88 16.70
N VAL A 70 -12.99 4.92 16.20
CA VAL A 70 -12.48 6.03 17.02
C VAL A 70 -13.58 7.01 17.41
N GLN A 71 -14.60 7.21 16.57
CA GLN A 71 -15.67 8.15 16.84
C GLN A 71 -17.04 7.44 16.84
N PRO A 72 -17.34 6.66 17.90
CA PRO A 72 -18.57 5.88 17.99
C PRO A 72 -19.84 6.75 18.08
N SER A 73 -19.70 8.02 18.51
CA SER A 73 -20.76 9.04 18.48
C SER A 73 -20.18 10.42 18.10
N PRO A 74 -21.00 11.38 17.65
CA PRO A 74 -20.51 12.69 17.19
C PRO A 74 -19.60 13.44 18.17
N ASP A 75 -19.88 13.27 19.46
CA ASP A 75 -19.22 14.01 20.55
C ASP A 75 -18.19 13.19 21.34
N GLU A 76 -17.92 11.95 20.93
CA GLU A 76 -17.05 11.04 21.65
C GLU A 76 -15.89 10.53 20.76
N LEU A 77 -14.69 10.58 21.32
CA LEU A 77 -13.50 9.96 20.70
C LEU A 77 -12.97 8.86 21.62
N ASP A 78 -12.87 7.65 21.10
CA ASP A 78 -12.30 6.48 21.77
C ASP A 78 -11.12 5.92 20.96
N PHE A 79 -9.92 6.13 21.47
CA PHE A 79 -8.68 5.62 20.86
C PHE A 79 -8.20 4.30 21.46
N SER A 80 -8.98 3.68 22.34
CA SER A 80 -8.53 2.51 23.11
C SER A 80 -8.05 1.35 22.26
N SER A 81 -8.72 1.08 21.13
CA SER A 81 -8.35 -0.02 20.22
C SER A 81 -6.98 0.19 19.58
N ILE A 82 -6.69 1.39 19.10
CA ILE A 82 -5.38 1.68 18.49
C ILE A 82 -4.29 1.84 19.55
N ASP A 83 -4.62 2.40 20.73
CA ASP A 83 -3.69 2.49 21.86
C ASP A 83 -3.24 1.10 22.32
N GLU A 84 -4.13 0.11 22.37
CA GLU A 84 -3.79 -1.28 22.69
C GLU A 84 -2.81 -1.87 21.65
N LEU A 85 -3.05 -1.68 20.36
CA LEU A 85 -2.17 -2.18 19.32
C LEU A 85 -0.77 -1.53 19.40
N LEU A 86 -0.71 -0.23 19.66
CA LEU A 86 0.57 0.48 19.85
C LEU A 86 1.31 0.00 21.10
N GLU A 87 0.61 -0.28 22.20
CA GLU A 87 1.22 -0.87 23.40
C GLU A 87 1.80 -2.26 23.10
N ILE A 88 1.11 -3.07 22.28
CA ILE A 88 1.63 -4.38 21.86
C ILE A 88 2.94 -4.23 21.07
N VAL A 89 3.01 -3.28 20.15
CA VAL A 89 4.27 -3.00 19.42
C VAL A 89 5.35 -2.51 20.36
N ALA A 90 5.03 -1.61 21.29
CA ALA A 90 5.98 -1.14 22.30
C ALA A 90 6.52 -2.28 23.17
N GLN A 91 5.67 -3.19 23.61
CA GLN A 91 6.06 -4.38 24.38
C GLN A 91 6.94 -5.33 23.56
N HIS A 92 6.62 -5.54 22.29
CA HIS A 92 7.48 -6.32 21.37
C HIS A 92 8.89 -5.73 21.30
N ASN A 93 8.99 -4.41 21.18
CA ASN A 93 10.27 -3.69 21.05
C ASN A 93 11.18 -3.78 22.30
N LEU A 94 10.63 -4.15 23.47
CA LEU A 94 11.47 -4.36 24.67
C LEU A 94 12.43 -5.55 24.52
N THR A 95 12.13 -6.48 23.62
CA THR A 95 12.92 -7.72 23.42
C THR A 95 13.36 -7.94 21.99
N ALA A 96 12.84 -7.16 21.04
CA ALA A 96 13.25 -7.24 19.63
C ALA A 96 14.70 -6.77 19.45
N ALA A 97 15.43 -7.38 18.52
CA ALA A 97 16.79 -6.96 18.17
C ALA A 97 16.79 -5.60 17.48
N ASP A 98 15.83 -5.42 16.57
CA ASP A 98 15.56 -4.18 15.87
C ASP A 98 14.13 -3.73 16.20
N PRO A 99 13.89 -2.47 16.58
CA PRO A 99 12.57 -2.02 16.96
C PRO A 99 11.65 -1.87 15.74
N THR A 100 10.46 -2.43 15.85
CA THR A 100 9.36 -2.22 14.89
C THR A 100 8.79 -0.81 15.05
N ARG A 101 8.61 -0.07 13.95
CA ARG A 101 7.89 1.20 13.90
C ARG A 101 6.52 1.02 13.26
N VAL A 102 5.69 2.05 13.33
CA VAL A 102 4.29 1.99 12.92
C VAL A 102 4.01 2.99 11.80
N VAL A 103 3.32 2.54 10.76
CA VAL A 103 2.62 3.39 9.81
C VAL A 103 1.17 3.46 10.26
N LEU A 104 0.66 4.65 10.54
CA LEU A 104 -0.74 4.85 10.93
C LEU A 104 -1.55 5.27 9.70
N ALA A 105 -2.52 4.44 9.31
CA ALA A 105 -3.44 4.76 8.23
C ALA A 105 -4.67 5.49 8.80
N ILE A 106 -4.95 6.68 8.25
CA ILE A 106 -6.00 7.59 8.69
C ILE A 106 -6.82 8.06 7.49
N GLY A 107 -8.09 8.32 7.69
CA GLY A 107 -9.00 8.79 6.66
C GLY A 107 -10.39 8.19 6.80
N ALA A 108 -11.29 8.58 5.91
CA ALA A 108 -12.62 7.98 5.83
C ALA A 108 -12.56 6.61 5.14
N ARG A 109 -11.68 6.48 4.15
CA ARG A 109 -11.29 5.18 3.58
C ARG A 109 -10.03 4.68 4.26
N ASN A 110 -10.03 3.40 4.57
CA ASN A 110 -8.91 2.73 5.17
C ASN A 110 -8.85 1.29 4.67
N PHE A 111 -7.72 0.62 4.76
CA PHE A 111 -7.59 -0.74 4.27
C PHE A 111 -8.51 -1.72 5.03
N LEU A 112 -8.78 -2.86 4.45
CA LEU A 112 -9.79 -3.87 4.74
C LEU A 112 -11.18 -3.52 4.14
N TYR A 113 -11.61 -4.37 3.21
CA TYR A 113 -12.93 -4.25 2.56
C TYR A 113 -14.09 -4.50 3.54
N PRO A 114 -15.17 -3.73 3.49
CA PRO A 114 -15.37 -2.54 2.67
C PRO A 114 -14.57 -1.36 3.24
N GLU A 115 -13.82 -0.68 2.38
CA GLU A 115 -12.81 0.30 2.82
C GLU A 115 -13.37 1.60 3.41
N LEU A 116 -14.63 1.90 3.21
CA LEU A 116 -15.27 3.06 3.84
C LEU A 116 -15.67 2.72 5.28
N HIS A 117 -14.87 3.19 6.23
CA HIS A 117 -15.09 3.01 7.67
C HIS A 117 -15.79 4.21 8.31
N GLN A 118 -16.93 4.60 7.76
CA GLN A 118 -17.71 5.72 8.25
C GLN A 118 -18.63 5.27 9.41
N PRO A 119 -18.71 6.04 10.52
CA PRO A 119 -19.65 5.75 11.60
C PRO A 119 -21.12 5.78 11.15
N GLN A 120 -21.94 4.92 11.73
CA GLN A 120 -23.37 4.84 11.36
C GLN A 120 -24.12 6.15 11.61
N TRP A 121 -23.77 6.90 12.65
CA TRP A 121 -24.40 8.18 12.97
C TRP A 121 -24.13 9.28 11.93
N ALA A 122 -23.04 9.17 11.17
CA ALA A 122 -22.72 10.08 10.07
C ALA A 122 -23.67 9.90 8.85
N GLY A 123 -24.56 8.91 8.90
CA GLY A 123 -25.58 8.64 7.90
C GLY A 123 -25.07 7.93 6.64
N PRO A 124 -25.98 7.41 5.83
CA PRO A 124 -25.61 6.83 4.54
C PRO A 124 -25.14 7.94 3.61
N ARG A 125 -23.96 7.77 3.04
CA ARG A 125 -23.53 8.60 1.92
C ARG A 125 -24.07 7.98 0.65
N GLU A 126 -25.08 8.64 0.08
CA GLU A 126 -25.69 8.23 -1.20
C GLU A 126 -24.84 8.63 -2.42
N GLN A 127 -23.74 9.36 -2.19
CA GLN A 127 -22.89 9.85 -3.26
C GLN A 127 -21.50 9.19 -3.21
N PRO A 128 -20.97 8.82 -4.36
CA PRO A 128 -19.65 8.22 -4.47
C PRO A 128 -18.49 9.17 -4.12
N ASP A 129 -18.77 10.44 -3.95
CA ASP A 129 -17.77 11.48 -3.71
C ASP A 129 -17.84 11.94 -2.25
N ILE A 130 -16.79 11.66 -1.47
CA ILE A 130 -16.61 12.18 -0.10
C ILE A 130 -16.08 13.62 -0.15
N GLY A 131 -16.55 14.42 -1.12
CA GLY A 131 -16.04 15.75 -1.41
C GLY A 131 -16.13 16.75 -0.30
N ASP A 132 -16.94 16.51 0.74
CA ASP A 132 -17.22 17.45 1.81
C ASP A 132 -17.01 16.91 3.23
N ALA A 133 -16.27 15.79 3.41
CA ALA A 133 -15.96 15.33 4.77
C ALA A 133 -15.19 16.41 5.53
N GLN A 134 -14.31 17.16 4.87
CA GLN A 134 -13.61 18.30 5.46
C GLN A 134 -14.55 19.38 6.01
N SER A 135 -15.77 19.52 5.48
CA SER A 135 -16.78 20.46 5.99
C SER A 135 -17.60 19.89 7.15
N ALA A 136 -17.52 18.56 7.39
CA ALA A 136 -18.15 17.93 8.54
C ALA A 136 -17.29 18.14 9.80
N PRO A 137 -17.78 18.89 10.81
CA PRO A 137 -16.99 19.20 12.01
C PRO A 137 -16.51 17.95 12.75
N GLU A 138 -17.33 16.90 12.74
CA GLU A 138 -17.05 15.64 13.42
C GLU A 138 -15.89 14.89 12.75
N TYR A 139 -15.86 14.83 11.41
CA TYR A 139 -14.74 14.24 10.68
C TYR A 139 -13.44 15.00 10.92
N ARG A 140 -13.50 16.34 10.90
CA ARG A 140 -12.34 17.19 11.24
C ARG A 140 -11.83 16.91 12.64
N THR A 141 -12.75 16.76 13.59
CA THR A 141 -12.41 16.43 14.98
C THR A 141 -11.69 15.09 15.06
N TYR A 142 -12.21 14.06 14.42
CA TYR A 142 -11.54 12.74 14.32
C TYR A 142 -10.15 12.87 13.73
N PHE A 143 -10.02 13.47 12.54
CA PHE A 143 -8.77 13.52 11.78
C PHE A 143 -7.68 14.30 12.53
N VAL A 144 -7.98 15.52 12.96
CA VAL A 144 -7.06 16.40 13.71
C VAL A 144 -6.68 15.81 15.06
N SER A 145 -7.63 15.22 15.78
CA SER A 145 -7.37 14.61 17.09
C SER A 145 -6.48 13.38 16.97
N SER A 146 -6.64 12.57 15.93
CA SER A 146 -5.79 11.40 15.67
C SER A 146 -4.34 11.81 15.42
N ILE A 147 -4.08 12.79 14.55
CA ILE A 147 -2.72 13.29 14.31
C ILE A 147 -2.14 13.88 15.60
N THR A 148 -2.87 14.74 16.27
CA THR A 148 -2.41 15.40 17.49
C THR A 148 -2.05 14.42 18.60
N ARG A 149 -2.79 13.29 18.69
CA ARG A 149 -2.54 12.25 19.68
C ARG A 149 -1.25 11.48 19.42
N TYR A 150 -0.97 11.14 18.17
CA TYR A 150 0.10 10.18 17.84
C TYR A 150 1.36 10.77 17.24
N ARG A 151 1.38 12.04 16.81
CA ARG A 151 2.53 12.68 16.18
C ARG A 151 3.83 12.63 16.99
N ASP A 152 3.72 12.64 18.31
CA ASP A 152 4.87 12.59 19.22
C ASP A 152 5.22 11.15 19.67
N SER A 153 4.55 10.13 19.10
CA SER A 153 4.83 8.73 19.42
C SER A 153 6.20 8.31 18.87
N PRO A 154 7.10 7.73 19.70
CA PRO A 154 8.38 7.23 19.23
C PRO A 154 8.24 6.02 18.30
N LEU A 155 7.06 5.43 18.21
CA LEU A 155 6.75 4.32 17.29
C LEU A 155 6.39 4.81 15.90
N LEU A 156 5.90 6.04 15.75
CA LEU A 156 5.41 6.54 14.47
C LEU A 156 6.55 6.64 13.45
N TYR A 157 6.30 6.11 12.26
CA TYR A 157 7.17 6.22 11.10
C TYR A 157 6.62 7.16 10.04
N ALA A 158 5.34 6.99 9.70
CA ALA A 158 4.66 7.80 8.70
C ALA A 158 3.14 7.70 8.87
N TRP A 159 2.43 8.61 8.22
CA TRP A 159 0.98 8.59 8.05
C TRP A 159 0.64 8.08 6.65
N GLN A 160 -0.23 7.08 6.54
CA GLN A 160 -0.94 6.85 5.28
C GLN A 160 -2.23 7.63 5.33
N VAL A 161 -2.45 8.49 4.33
CA VAL A 161 -3.65 9.33 4.23
C VAL A 161 -4.60 8.72 3.21
N GLU A 162 -5.75 8.28 3.68
CA GLU A 162 -6.74 7.51 2.93
C GLU A 162 -6.18 6.18 2.38
N ASN A 163 -7.05 5.30 1.87
CA ASN A 163 -6.64 4.12 1.12
C ASN A 163 -7.12 4.25 -0.31
N GLU A 164 -6.20 4.18 -1.28
CA GLU A 164 -6.49 4.27 -2.72
C GLU A 164 -7.48 5.40 -3.08
N PRO A 165 -7.22 6.66 -2.65
CA PRO A 165 -8.22 7.75 -2.71
C PRO A 165 -8.66 8.11 -4.11
N PHE A 166 -7.90 7.77 -5.14
CA PHE A 166 -8.17 8.09 -6.54
C PHE A 166 -8.86 6.97 -7.32
N ASP A 167 -9.19 5.86 -6.67
CA ASP A 167 -9.91 4.79 -7.33
C ASP A 167 -11.33 5.22 -7.70
N TYR A 168 -11.70 4.99 -8.95
CA TYR A 168 -12.98 5.49 -9.48
C TYR A 168 -14.19 4.66 -9.04
N VAL A 169 -15.33 5.36 -9.08
CA VAL A 169 -16.67 4.76 -8.99
C VAL A 169 -16.80 3.56 -9.94
N GLY A 170 -17.25 2.44 -9.43
CA GLY A 170 -17.36 1.20 -10.19
C GLY A 170 -16.26 0.20 -9.86
N ASN A 171 -15.28 0.60 -9.06
CA ASN A 171 -14.38 -0.34 -8.42
C ASN A 171 -15.09 -0.96 -7.20
N ASP A 172 -15.47 -2.23 -7.31
CA ASP A 172 -16.21 -2.94 -6.24
C ASP A 172 -15.39 -3.06 -4.94
N PHE A 173 -14.04 -2.93 -5.02
CA PHE A 173 -13.16 -3.06 -3.87
C PHE A 173 -13.20 -1.86 -2.94
N THR A 174 -13.37 -0.67 -3.47
CA THR A 174 -13.44 0.57 -2.68
C THR A 174 -14.82 0.85 -2.12
N GLY A 175 -15.80 0.02 -2.41
CA GLY A 175 -17.19 0.30 -2.08
C GLY A 175 -17.78 1.47 -2.88
N GLN A 176 -17.16 1.83 -4.01
CA GLN A 176 -17.60 2.88 -4.94
C GLN A 176 -17.58 4.30 -4.35
N ASN A 177 -16.69 4.57 -3.42
CA ASN A 177 -16.61 5.87 -2.74
C ASN A 177 -15.23 6.51 -2.98
N ASP A 178 -15.13 7.35 -4.00
CA ASP A 178 -13.93 8.13 -4.27
C ASP A 178 -13.76 9.25 -3.23
N ILE A 179 -12.51 9.59 -2.95
CA ILE A 179 -12.19 10.76 -2.13
C ILE A 179 -11.99 11.95 -3.06
N ALA A 180 -12.67 13.06 -2.79
CA ALA A 180 -12.46 14.28 -3.57
C ALA A 180 -11.02 14.79 -3.42
N ALA A 181 -10.43 15.24 -4.52
CA ALA A 181 -9.07 15.78 -4.51
C ALA A 181 -8.89 16.94 -3.51
N SER A 182 -9.94 17.76 -3.29
CA SER A 182 -9.92 18.83 -2.28
C SER A 182 -9.94 18.30 -0.85
N GLN A 183 -10.60 17.18 -0.60
CA GLN A 183 -10.61 16.48 0.67
C GLN A 183 -9.21 15.94 0.98
N LEU A 184 -8.64 15.18 0.06
CA LEU A 184 -7.29 14.62 0.22
C LEU A 184 -6.23 15.72 0.41
N ALA A 185 -6.32 16.81 -0.36
CA ALA A 185 -5.41 17.93 -0.20
C ALA A 185 -5.50 18.56 1.20
N TRP A 186 -6.71 18.76 1.73
CA TRP A 186 -6.88 19.25 3.10
C TRP A 186 -6.30 18.28 4.13
N GLU A 187 -6.49 16.98 3.98
CA GLU A 187 -5.97 15.96 4.90
C GLU A 187 -4.45 15.95 4.93
N ILE A 188 -3.80 16.01 3.78
CA ILE A 188 -2.35 16.09 3.67
C ILE A 188 -1.83 17.41 4.27
N ASP A 189 -2.50 18.53 4.00
CA ASP A 189 -2.16 19.81 4.62
C ASP A 189 -2.25 19.76 6.14
N GLN A 190 -3.26 19.05 6.71
CA GLN A 190 -3.36 18.86 8.16
C GLN A 190 -2.22 17.99 8.72
N VAL A 191 -1.80 16.93 8.00
CA VAL A 191 -0.62 16.16 8.40
C VAL A 191 0.60 17.04 8.43
N HIS A 192 0.89 17.80 7.38
CA HIS A 192 2.06 18.68 7.30
C HIS A 192 2.04 19.81 8.34
N GLU A 193 0.86 20.37 8.64
CA GLU A 193 0.71 21.43 9.63
C GLU A 193 0.92 20.93 11.06
N LEU A 194 0.33 19.77 11.39
CA LEU A 194 0.32 19.24 12.75
C LEU A 194 1.53 18.37 13.07
N ASP A 195 2.08 17.70 12.05
CA ASP A 195 3.20 16.77 12.18
C ASP A 195 4.17 16.87 10.99
N PRO A 196 4.93 17.97 10.90
CA PRO A 196 5.90 18.16 9.82
C PRO A 196 7.11 17.20 9.89
N ALA A 197 7.20 16.36 10.92
CA ALA A 197 8.30 15.42 11.10
C ALA A 197 8.08 14.10 10.36
N HIS A 198 6.83 13.73 10.11
CA HIS A 198 6.48 12.46 9.49
C HIS A 198 5.84 12.65 8.11
N LYS A 199 6.10 11.71 7.20
CA LYS A 199 5.62 11.77 5.82
C LYS A 199 4.16 11.39 5.70
N ALA A 200 3.48 12.02 4.73
CA ALA A 200 2.17 11.61 4.26
C ALA A 200 2.34 10.68 3.04
N VAL A 201 1.90 9.44 3.17
CA VAL A 201 1.91 8.42 2.11
C VAL A 201 0.53 8.35 1.50
N VAL A 202 0.44 8.38 0.18
CA VAL A 202 -0.80 8.17 -0.56
C VAL A 202 -0.69 6.90 -1.39
N THR A 203 -1.64 5.98 -1.18
CA THR A 203 -1.65 4.70 -1.89
C THR A 203 -2.53 4.74 -3.13
N THR A 204 -2.28 3.82 -4.04
CA THR A 204 -3.08 3.59 -5.23
C THR A 204 -2.93 2.16 -5.69
N TYR A 205 -4.02 1.60 -6.21
CA TYR A 205 -3.95 0.34 -6.94
C TYR A 205 -3.04 0.50 -8.15
N ASP A 206 -2.10 -0.40 -8.30
CA ASP A 206 -1.24 -0.44 -9.46
C ASP A 206 -2.00 -1.03 -10.66
N GLY A 207 -1.98 -0.34 -11.78
CA GLY A 207 -2.52 -0.85 -13.04
C GLY A 207 -1.83 -2.13 -13.50
N TRP A 208 -1.98 -2.48 -14.77
CA TRP A 208 -1.39 -3.73 -15.29
C TRP A 208 0.09 -3.62 -15.61
N ASN A 209 0.50 -2.45 -16.08
CA ASN A 209 1.87 -2.10 -16.41
C ASN A 209 1.98 -0.61 -16.74
N VAL A 210 3.20 -0.13 -16.88
CA VAL A 210 3.51 1.29 -17.17
C VAL A 210 2.69 1.87 -18.33
N ALA A 211 2.47 1.10 -19.40
CA ALA A 211 1.74 1.62 -20.56
C ALA A 211 0.26 1.86 -20.24
N VAL A 212 -0.34 1.01 -19.40
CA VAL A 212 -1.72 1.18 -18.92
C VAL A 212 -1.79 2.34 -17.93
N ASP A 213 -0.86 2.44 -16.99
CA ASP A 213 -0.79 3.51 -16.00
C ASP A 213 -0.67 4.87 -16.69
N MET A 214 0.22 4.99 -17.68
CA MET A 214 0.36 6.22 -18.48
C MET A 214 -0.86 6.50 -19.35
N LEU A 215 -1.52 5.45 -19.87
CA LEU A 215 -2.74 5.63 -20.65
C LEU A 215 -3.89 6.12 -19.76
N GLN A 216 -3.98 5.67 -18.52
CA GLN A 216 -4.98 6.14 -17.56
C GLN A 216 -4.84 7.64 -17.29
N LEU A 217 -3.64 8.15 -17.13
CA LEU A 217 -3.39 9.58 -16.97
C LEU A 217 -4.04 10.44 -18.07
N TYR A 218 -4.04 9.96 -19.32
CA TYR A 218 -4.58 10.72 -20.46
C TYR A 218 -5.98 10.29 -20.88
N ALA A 219 -6.40 9.09 -20.57
CA ALA A 219 -7.62 8.47 -21.07
C ALA A 219 -8.50 7.83 -19.99
N ALA A 220 -8.27 8.14 -18.72
CA ALA A 220 -8.99 7.58 -17.59
C ALA A 220 -10.53 7.56 -17.78
N PRO A 221 -11.21 8.64 -18.22
CA PRO A 221 -12.65 8.63 -18.39
C PRO A 221 -13.16 7.62 -19.42
N VAL A 222 -12.31 7.22 -20.37
CA VAL A 222 -12.64 6.22 -21.39
C VAL A 222 -12.38 4.82 -20.86
N LEU A 223 -11.23 4.61 -20.22
CA LEU A 223 -10.85 3.32 -19.64
C LEU A 223 -11.80 2.92 -18.52
N TRP A 224 -12.18 3.86 -17.69
CA TRP A 224 -13.17 3.66 -16.64
C TRP A 224 -14.51 3.16 -17.18
N ARG A 225 -15.02 3.75 -18.28
CA ARG A 225 -16.27 3.29 -18.93
C ARG A 225 -16.17 1.87 -19.51
N LEU A 226 -14.97 1.40 -19.74
CA LEU A 226 -14.72 0.05 -20.25
C LEU A 226 -14.45 -0.96 -19.10
N GLY A 227 -14.54 -0.53 -17.82
CA GLY A 227 -14.26 -1.37 -16.66
C GLY A 227 -12.79 -1.75 -16.55
N GLY A 228 -11.89 -0.90 -17.03
CA GLY A 228 -10.45 -1.09 -16.89
C GLY A 228 -9.96 -0.80 -15.46
N PRO A 229 -8.71 -1.20 -15.14
CA PRO A 229 -8.07 -0.88 -13.87
C PRO A 229 -8.06 0.63 -13.63
N SER A 230 -8.18 1.04 -12.38
CA SER A 230 -8.40 2.44 -11.97
C SER A 230 -7.28 3.03 -11.11
N GLY A 231 -6.11 2.41 -11.07
CA GLY A 231 -4.96 2.95 -10.34
C GLY A 231 -4.48 4.29 -10.91
N HIS A 232 -4.05 5.20 -10.04
CA HIS A 232 -3.63 6.58 -10.36
C HIS A 232 -2.27 6.94 -9.74
N PRO A 233 -1.18 6.24 -10.11
CA PRO A 233 0.13 6.45 -9.48
C PRO A 233 0.67 7.88 -9.64
N GLU A 234 0.38 8.56 -10.75
CA GLU A 234 0.83 9.95 -10.95
C GLU A 234 0.16 10.92 -9.99
N GLU A 235 -1.17 10.80 -9.83
CA GLU A 235 -1.94 11.64 -8.92
C GLU A 235 -1.54 11.39 -7.46
N ALA A 236 -1.37 10.13 -7.07
CA ALA A 236 -0.91 9.75 -5.74
C ALA A 236 0.51 10.27 -5.46
N LEU A 237 1.43 10.13 -6.44
CA LEU A 237 2.78 10.67 -6.36
C LEU A 237 2.80 12.20 -6.23
N GLN A 238 1.92 12.90 -6.92
CA GLN A 238 1.83 14.36 -6.81
C GLN A 238 1.31 14.80 -5.44
N ALA A 239 0.35 14.07 -4.88
CA ALA A 239 -0.32 14.41 -3.64
C ALA A 239 0.56 14.15 -2.40
N GLY A 240 1.12 12.96 -2.24
CA GLY A 240 1.85 12.54 -1.04
C GLY A 240 3.35 12.88 -1.05
N ASP A 241 4.02 12.65 0.08
CA ASP A 241 5.49 12.66 0.21
C ASP A 241 6.10 11.32 -0.23
N ALA A 242 5.28 10.28 -0.24
CA ALA A 242 5.61 8.96 -0.76
C ALA A 242 4.45 8.42 -1.59
N LEU A 243 4.80 7.71 -2.67
CA LEU A 243 3.85 6.93 -3.47
C LEU A 243 3.78 5.50 -2.91
N GLY A 244 2.59 5.06 -2.52
CA GLY A 244 2.33 3.67 -2.18
C GLY A 244 1.67 2.94 -3.36
N LEU A 245 2.28 1.85 -3.84
CA LEU A 245 1.69 0.98 -4.85
C LEU A 245 1.12 -0.27 -4.20
N ASP A 246 -0.14 -0.58 -4.48
CA ASP A 246 -0.83 -1.77 -4.01
C ASP A 246 -0.78 -2.84 -5.10
N LEU A 247 0.18 -3.76 -4.99
CA LEU A 247 0.59 -4.69 -6.04
C LEU A 247 -0.03 -6.07 -5.87
N TYR A 248 -0.97 -6.39 -6.75
CA TYR A 248 -1.59 -7.71 -6.83
C TYR A 248 -1.22 -8.38 -8.16
N ILE A 249 -0.51 -9.50 -8.07
CA ILE A 249 -0.08 -10.29 -9.24
C ILE A 249 -1.19 -11.22 -9.70
N ASP A 250 -2.01 -11.66 -8.76
CA ASP A 250 -3.14 -12.54 -9.01
C ASP A 250 -4.39 -11.99 -8.31
N GLY A 251 -5.33 -11.53 -9.09
CA GLY A 251 -6.54 -10.87 -8.60
C GLY A 251 -7.62 -10.81 -9.68
N PRO A 252 -8.85 -10.38 -9.36
CA PRO A 252 -10.00 -10.48 -10.26
C PRO A 252 -9.89 -9.62 -11.52
N HIS A 253 -9.10 -8.56 -11.50
CA HIS A 253 -8.87 -7.71 -12.67
C HIS A 253 -7.70 -8.19 -13.54
N VAL A 254 -7.05 -9.26 -13.14
CA VAL A 254 -5.96 -9.84 -13.93
C VAL A 254 -6.57 -10.73 -15.01
N PRO A 255 -6.13 -10.64 -16.28
CA PRO A 255 -6.66 -11.48 -17.35
C PRO A 255 -6.23 -12.94 -17.16
N HIS A 256 -7.01 -13.66 -16.36
CA HIS A 256 -6.83 -15.10 -16.16
C HIS A 256 -6.94 -15.85 -17.49
N GLY A 257 -6.06 -16.79 -17.72
CA GLY A 257 -6.06 -17.64 -18.91
C GLY A 257 -5.30 -17.08 -20.13
N ILE A 258 -4.92 -15.82 -20.13
CA ILE A 258 -4.10 -15.22 -21.21
C ILE A 258 -2.64 -15.02 -20.76
N THR A 259 -2.41 -14.85 -19.45
CA THR A 259 -1.10 -14.55 -18.89
C THR A 259 -0.74 -15.53 -17.77
N SER A 260 0.55 -15.86 -17.64
CA SER A 260 1.06 -16.60 -16.49
C SER A 260 1.40 -15.66 -15.33
N VAL A 261 1.45 -16.19 -14.10
CA VAL A 261 1.91 -15.44 -12.91
C VAL A 261 3.26 -14.78 -13.17
N GLY A 262 4.23 -15.51 -13.73
CA GLY A 262 5.55 -14.95 -14.03
C GLY A 262 5.56 -13.80 -15.05
N LEU A 263 4.67 -13.83 -16.04
CA LEU A 263 4.54 -12.70 -16.98
C LEU A 263 3.94 -11.47 -16.29
N ARG A 264 2.95 -11.67 -15.43
CA ARG A 264 2.34 -10.59 -14.65
C ARG A 264 3.33 -9.99 -13.66
N SER A 265 4.11 -10.82 -12.96
CA SER A 265 5.21 -10.39 -12.09
C SER A 265 6.20 -9.50 -12.83
N ALA A 266 6.64 -9.91 -14.02
CA ALA A 266 7.56 -9.13 -14.84
C ALA A 266 6.97 -7.76 -15.27
N TRP A 267 5.67 -7.69 -15.56
CA TRP A 267 5.02 -6.43 -15.89
C TRP A 267 4.95 -5.49 -14.66
N LYS A 268 4.61 -6.04 -13.50
CA LYS A 268 4.57 -5.30 -12.24
C LYS A 268 5.97 -4.79 -11.87
N GLN A 269 7.00 -5.61 -12.04
CA GLN A 269 8.38 -5.20 -11.80
C GLN A 269 8.77 -3.98 -12.67
N GLN A 270 8.42 -3.99 -13.96
CA GLN A 270 8.67 -2.84 -14.83
C GLN A 270 7.91 -1.57 -14.37
N ALA A 271 6.68 -1.73 -13.88
CA ALA A 271 5.93 -0.60 -13.34
C ALA A 271 6.58 -0.05 -12.07
N VAL A 272 7.02 -0.93 -11.17
CA VAL A 272 7.75 -0.53 -9.95
C VAL A 272 9.02 0.23 -10.28
N ASP A 273 9.86 -0.27 -11.18
CA ASP A 273 11.09 0.41 -11.61
C ASP A 273 10.78 1.81 -12.18
N PHE A 274 9.77 1.91 -13.04
CA PHE A 274 9.37 3.19 -13.62
C PHE A 274 8.93 4.20 -12.56
N TRP A 275 8.04 3.80 -11.66
CA TRP A 275 7.51 4.69 -10.63
C TRP A 275 8.56 5.02 -9.56
N ALA A 276 9.46 4.09 -9.25
CA ALA A 276 10.57 4.31 -8.34
C ALA A 276 11.52 5.41 -8.89
N ASN A 277 11.92 5.28 -10.16
CA ASN A 277 12.77 6.29 -10.80
C ASN A 277 12.08 7.67 -10.84
N ARG A 278 10.74 7.69 -11.04
CA ARG A 278 9.98 8.92 -11.07
C ARG A 278 9.86 9.55 -9.68
N ALA A 279 9.53 8.77 -8.66
CA ALA A 279 9.42 9.24 -7.27
C ALA A 279 10.75 9.81 -6.76
N HIS A 280 11.84 9.07 -6.94
CA HIS A 280 13.18 9.53 -6.55
C HIS A 280 13.63 10.76 -7.34
N GLY A 281 13.24 10.87 -8.61
CA GLY A 281 13.45 12.08 -9.41
C GLY A 281 12.76 13.31 -8.85
N MET A 282 11.71 13.15 -8.04
CA MET A 282 10.99 14.18 -7.32
C MET A 282 11.42 14.31 -5.84
N SER A 283 12.44 13.57 -5.42
CA SER A 283 12.89 13.45 -4.01
C SER A 283 11.78 12.93 -3.08
N LYS A 284 10.93 12.05 -3.59
CA LYS A 284 9.88 11.34 -2.85
C LYS A 284 10.23 9.87 -2.72
N GLU A 285 9.65 9.20 -1.72
CA GLU A 285 9.80 7.75 -1.55
C GLU A 285 8.80 6.98 -2.41
N ILE A 286 9.14 5.71 -2.65
CA ILE A 286 8.26 4.72 -3.26
C ILE A 286 8.12 3.51 -2.35
N TRP A 287 6.87 3.12 -2.11
CA TRP A 287 6.51 2.00 -1.26
C TRP A 287 5.75 0.96 -2.07
N LEU A 288 5.96 -0.31 -1.78
CA LEU A 288 4.98 -1.35 -2.06
C LEU A 288 4.08 -1.41 -0.83
N ALA A 289 2.98 -0.65 -0.84
CA ALA A 289 2.14 -0.46 0.33
C ALA A 289 1.22 -1.66 0.60
N GLU A 290 0.94 -2.44 -0.46
CA GLU A 290 0.29 -3.75 -0.37
C GLU A 290 0.95 -4.71 -1.36
N MET A 291 2.04 -5.36 -0.94
CA MET A 291 2.59 -6.48 -1.69
C MET A 291 1.75 -7.73 -1.40
N GLN A 292 1.10 -8.29 -2.44
CA GLN A 292 0.28 -9.49 -2.28
C GLN A 292 1.05 -10.62 -1.59
N ALA A 293 0.52 -11.10 -0.47
CA ALA A 293 1.08 -12.20 0.30
C ALA A 293 0.00 -13.21 0.75
N GLU A 294 -1.11 -13.27 0.02
CA GLU A 294 -2.20 -14.22 0.23
C GLU A 294 -2.88 -14.58 -1.09
N PRO A 295 -3.63 -15.70 -1.15
CA PRO A 295 -4.48 -16.00 -2.28
C PRO A 295 -5.63 -14.99 -2.35
N TRP A 296 -6.01 -14.59 -3.57
CA TRP A 296 -7.13 -13.67 -3.72
C TRP A 296 -8.48 -14.41 -3.58
N ASN A 297 -9.33 -13.98 -2.64
CA ASN A 297 -10.70 -14.48 -2.47
C ASN A 297 -10.85 -16.01 -2.55
N GLY A 298 -9.89 -16.75 -2.00
CA GLY A 298 -9.90 -18.21 -2.02
C GLY A 298 -9.49 -18.84 -3.34
N ASP A 299 -9.06 -18.06 -4.34
CA ASP A 299 -8.34 -18.57 -5.49
C ASP A 299 -6.96 -19.05 -5.02
N THR A 300 -6.62 -20.30 -5.34
CA THR A 300 -5.37 -20.94 -4.91
C THR A 300 -4.26 -20.83 -5.96
N SER A 301 -4.43 -19.99 -6.98
CA SER A 301 -3.44 -19.83 -8.03
C SER A 301 -2.17 -19.12 -7.57
N PHE A 302 -2.27 -18.20 -6.59
CA PHE A 302 -1.13 -17.55 -5.94
C PHE A 302 -0.73 -18.32 -4.68
N THR A 303 0.53 -18.72 -4.59
CA THR A 303 1.06 -19.59 -3.55
C THR A 303 2.21 -18.94 -2.78
N PRO A 304 2.63 -19.48 -1.60
CA PRO A 304 3.82 -19.02 -0.90
C PRO A 304 5.10 -19.07 -1.75
N ARG A 305 5.15 -19.88 -2.80
CA ARG A 305 6.26 -19.89 -3.74
C ARG A 305 6.23 -18.68 -4.65
N ASP A 306 5.06 -18.32 -5.20
CA ASP A 306 4.90 -17.14 -6.04
C ASP A 306 5.22 -15.87 -5.27
N LEU A 307 4.90 -15.82 -3.96
CA LEU A 307 5.33 -14.76 -3.06
C LEU A 307 6.86 -14.66 -2.98
N LEU A 308 7.57 -15.78 -2.84
CA LEU A 308 9.03 -15.77 -2.78
C LEU A 308 9.66 -15.34 -4.12
N ASP A 309 9.09 -15.79 -5.23
CA ASP A 309 9.54 -15.37 -6.55
C ASP A 309 9.31 -13.86 -6.75
N SER A 310 8.15 -13.32 -6.33
CA SER A 310 7.87 -11.87 -6.34
C SER A 310 8.82 -11.08 -5.43
N ALA A 311 9.11 -11.57 -4.23
CA ALA A 311 10.07 -10.94 -3.33
C ALA A 311 11.48 -10.90 -3.92
N ALA A 312 11.88 -11.96 -4.66
CA ALA A 312 13.16 -12.00 -5.36
C ALA A 312 13.23 -10.97 -6.50
N ASP A 313 12.12 -10.75 -7.21
CA ASP A 313 12.01 -9.74 -8.26
C ASP A 313 12.11 -8.33 -7.64
N TYR A 314 11.26 -8.02 -6.66
CA TYR A 314 11.20 -6.67 -6.05
C TYR A 314 12.42 -6.34 -5.20
N ARG A 315 13.17 -7.34 -4.71
CA ARG A 315 14.45 -7.12 -4.05
C ARG A 315 15.43 -6.31 -4.89
N GLN A 316 15.31 -6.35 -6.21
CA GLN A 316 16.21 -5.64 -7.12
C GLN A 316 15.77 -4.19 -7.39
N GLU A 317 14.51 -3.88 -7.10
CA GLU A 317 13.92 -2.58 -7.41
C GLU A 317 14.22 -1.55 -6.32
N PRO A 318 14.42 -0.27 -6.68
CA PRO A 318 14.80 0.78 -5.74
C PRO A 318 13.61 1.26 -4.89
N VAL A 319 12.94 0.34 -4.20
CA VAL A 319 11.83 0.66 -3.29
C VAL A 319 12.35 0.94 -1.87
N ASP A 320 11.71 1.87 -1.18
CA ASP A 320 12.10 2.33 0.16
C ASP A 320 11.41 1.52 1.26
N VAL A 321 10.17 1.10 1.02
CA VAL A 321 9.36 0.33 1.96
C VAL A 321 8.60 -0.77 1.23
N VAL A 322 8.46 -1.92 1.88
CA VAL A 322 7.57 -3.01 1.45
C VAL A 322 6.68 -3.44 2.61
N LEU A 323 5.37 -3.30 2.45
CA LEU A 323 4.36 -3.79 3.38
C LEU A 323 3.60 -4.95 2.72
N MET A 324 3.64 -6.11 3.34
CA MET A 324 2.93 -7.30 2.84
C MET A 324 1.48 -7.29 3.27
N TRP A 325 0.59 -7.71 2.35
CA TRP A 325 -0.84 -7.83 2.58
C TRP A 325 -1.26 -9.30 2.71
N GLY A 326 -2.12 -9.62 3.74
CA GLY A 326 -2.66 -10.96 3.94
C GLY A 326 -2.38 -11.55 5.33
N ALA A 327 -2.16 -10.69 6.33
CA ALA A 327 -1.77 -11.11 7.68
C ALA A 327 -2.74 -12.13 8.33
N GLU A 328 -4.02 -12.02 8.04
CA GLU A 328 -5.07 -12.90 8.55
C GLU A 328 -4.89 -14.32 8.02
N THR A 329 -4.55 -14.47 6.75
CA THR A 329 -4.29 -15.77 6.09
C THR A 329 -3.07 -16.47 6.69
N TRP A 330 -2.03 -15.73 7.05
CA TRP A 330 -0.80 -16.33 7.59
C TRP A 330 -1.00 -16.99 8.95
N LEU A 331 -1.96 -16.50 9.70
CA LEU A 331 -2.30 -17.06 11.02
C LEU A 331 -3.07 -18.37 10.90
N GLU A 332 -3.75 -18.60 9.80
CA GLU A 332 -4.53 -19.81 9.52
C GLU A 332 -3.70 -20.92 8.87
N ASP A 333 -2.76 -20.55 8.00
CA ASP A 333 -1.92 -21.49 7.28
C ASP A 333 -0.42 -21.31 7.60
N PRO A 334 0.20 -22.28 8.31
CA PRO A 334 1.63 -22.23 8.63
C PRO A 334 2.55 -22.16 7.41
N ALA A 335 2.11 -22.64 6.23
CA ALA A 335 2.90 -22.55 5.01
C ALA A 335 3.00 -21.09 4.53
N TRP A 336 1.92 -20.33 4.65
CA TRP A 336 1.91 -18.90 4.37
C TRP A 336 2.80 -18.14 5.36
N LEU A 337 2.66 -18.37 6.66
CA LEU A 337 3.50 -17.70 7.66
C LEU A 337 5.00 -17.95 7.41
N ALA A 338 5.37 -19.21 7.11
CA ALA A 338 6.74 -19.56 6.77
C ALA A 338 7.22 -18.92 5.46
N GLY A 339 6.34 -18.83 4.45
CA GLY A 339 6.61 -18.18 3.17
C GLY A 339 6.89 -16.69 3.36
N VAL A 340 6.01 -16.00 4.09
CA VAL A 340 6.12 -14.57 4.40
C VAL A 340 7.39 -14.25 5.18
N THR A 341 7.69 -15.01 6.24
CA THR A 341 8.93 -14.81 7.01
C THR A 341 10.17 -14.88 6.10
N ARG A 342 10.24 -15.87 5.22
CA ARG A 342 11.33 -15.99 4.25
C ARG A 342 11.37 -14.87 3.23
N ALA A 343 10.21 -14.41 2.77
CA ALA A 343 10.11 -13.30 1.81
C ALA A 343 10.61 -11.99 2.45
N MET A 344 10.25 -11.72 3.70
CA MET A 344 10.77 -10.58 4.46
C MET A 344 12.29 -10.66 4.63
N ASP A 345 12.84 -11.82 5.03
CA ASP A 345 14.28 -12.02 5.16
C ASP A 345 15.00 -11.78 3.82
N LEU A 346 14.40 -12.26 2.72
CA LEU A 346 14.95 -12.08 1.38
C LEU A 346 15.01 -10.60 0.99
N LEU A 347 13.96 -9.84 1.23
CA LEU A 347 13.89 -8.40 0.92
C LEU A 347 14.89 -7.60 1.77
N LYS A 348 15.02 -7.93 3.06
CA LYS A 348 15.98 -7.27 3.98
C LYS A 348 17.44 -7.60 3.65
N SER A 349 17.73 -8.71 2.98
CA SER A 349 19.08 -9.17 2.66
C SER A 349 19.68 -8.59 1.37
N ARG A 350 19.19 -7.47 0.87
CA ARG A 350 19.62 -6.77 -0.34
C ARG A 350 21.09 -6.35 -0.34
#